data_f46f7894af79e846a0fa864e4109f650
#
_entry.id   f46f7894af79e846a0fa864e4109f650
#
_cell.length_a   1.000
_cell.length_b   1.000
_cell.length_c   1.000
_cell.angle_alpha   90.00
_cell.angle_beta   90.00
_cell.angle_gamma   90.00
#
_symmetry.space_group_name_H-M   'P 1'
#
loop_
_entity.id
_entity.type
_entity.pdbx_description
1 polymer ?
#
loop_
_entity_poly.entity_id
_entity_poly.type
_entity_poly.pdbx_seq_one_letter_code
_entity_poly.pdbx_strand_id
1 'polypeptide(L)'
;YGRRLHVWDFEKKKPIESFYLGEDGLLPLEVKFHHNPDSTHGFCGAALSTNVIHFWKSKEGKWEWEKIIDVDNEPHPDWPIPIPGVMSAILVSMDDKYLYINNWLHGDMRQYNISDPHKPVLTGQIWMGGLLDKAPVVNGVKIAGGPQMYQLSLDGKRMYVTTSLFSTWDNQFYPDIRTQGGVM
;
A
#
# COMPACT_ATOMS: atom_id res chain seq x y z
N TYR A 1 -0.06 -3.57 17.48
CA TYR A 1 -0.80 -3.27 16.25
C TYR A 1 -1.79 -4.39 15.94
N GLY A 2 -2.95 -4.03 15.35
CA GLY A 2 -3.99 -4.97 14.98
C GLY A 2 -3.57 -5.91 13.85
N ARG A 3 -4.24 -7.07 13.77
CA ARG A 3 -4.03 -8.11 12.76
C ARG A 3 -5.37 -8.67 12.30
N ARG A 4 -6.41 -7.84 12.28
CA ARG A 4 -7.77 -8.29 11.94
C ARG A 4 -8.42 -7.35 10.96
N LEU A 5 -9.24 -7.91 10.08
CA LEU A 5 -10.25 -7.19 9.33
C LEU A 5 -11.64 -7.50 9.95
N HIS A 6 -12.50 -6.51 9.93
CA HIS A 6 -13.85 -6.60 10.46
C HIS A 6 -14.85 -6.25 9.37
N VAL A 7 -15.81 -7.12 9.15
CA VAL A 7 -16.93 -6.86 8.24
C VAL A 7 -18.11 -6.34 9.07
N TRP A 8 -18.68 -5.25 8.62
CA TRP A 8 -19.81 -4.59 9.26
C TRP A 8 -21.04 -4.62 8.36
N ASP A 9 -22.21 -4.87 8.95
CA ASP A 9 -23.49 -4.57 8.33
C ASP A 9 -23.75 -3.07 8.47
N PHE A 10 -23.75 -2.36 7.36
CA PHE A 10 -23.85 -0.90 7.35
C PHE A 10 -25.25 -0.43 7.79
N GLU A 11 -26.31 -1.14 7.43
CA GLU A 11 -27.68 -0.81 7.81
C GLU A 11 -27.92 -1.04 9.32
N LYS A 12 -27.49 -2.19 9.81
CA LYS A 12 -27.66 -2.56 11.23
C LYS A 12 -26.59 -1.95 12.14
N LYS A 13 -25.54 -1.35 11.56
CA LYS A 13 -24.38 -0.75 12.28
C LYS A 13 -23.75 -1.71 13.29
N LYS A 14 -23.61 -2.98 12.88
CA LYS A 14 -23.06 -4.05 13.73
C LYS A 14 -21.97 -4.82 13.00
N PRO A 15 -20.91 -5.24 13.73
CA PRO A 15 -19.94 -6.19 13.17
C PRO A 15 -20.67 -7.53 12.94
N ILE A 16 -20.42 -8.15 11.79
CA ILE A 16 -21.01 -9.45 11.40
C ILE A 16 -19.96 -10.53 11.31
N GLU A 17 -18.70 -10.17 11.03
CA GLU A 17 -17.61 -11.10 10.91
C GLU A 17 -16.27 -10.43 11.23
N SER A 18 -15.28 -11.24 11.65
CA SER A 18 -13.93 -10.77 11.89
C SER A 18 -12.95 -11.90 11.57
N PHE A 19 -12.02 -11.66 10.69
CA PHE A 19 -10.98 -12.65 10.37
C PHE A 19 -9.59 -12.18 10.77
N TYR A 20 -8.82 -13.12 11.33
CA TYR A 20 -7.46 -12.91 11.80
C TYR A 20 -6.47 -13.20 10.68
N LEU A 21 -5.61 -12.24 10.37
CA LEU A 21 -4.66 -12.29 9.26
C LEU A 21 -3.30 -12.91 9.63
N GLY A 22 -3.14 -13.36 10.86
CA GLY A 22 -1.87 -13.94 11.33
C GLY A 22 -0.70 -12.96 11.31
N GLU A 23 0.49 -13.48 11.11
CA GLU A 23 1.73 -12.71 11.03
C GLU A 23 1.77 -11.83 9.76
N ASP A 24 1.11 -12.26 8.69
CA ASP A 24 1.02 -11.52 7.43
C ASP A 24 0.17 -10.25 7.51
N GLY A 25 -0.64 -10.10 8.54
CA GLY A 25 -1.58 -8.99 8.71
C GLY A 25 -1.15 -7.94 9.73
N LEU A 26 0.14 -7.66 9.90
CA LEU A 26 0.57 -6.68 10.89
C LEU A 26 0.28 -5.25 10.42
N LEU A 27 -0.58 -4.57 11.15
CA LEU A 27 -1.08 -3.22 10.86
C LEU A 27 -1.82 -3.16 9.51
N PRO A 28 -3.02 -3.78 9.39
CA PRO A 28 -3.90 -3.56 8.24
C PRO A 28 -4.28 -2.08 8.25
N LEU A 29 -3.82 -1.33 7.25
CA LEU A 29 -3.91 0.13 7.27
C LEU A 29 -4.97 0.65 6.31
N GLU A 30 -5.05 0.10 5.12
CA GLU A 30 -5.99 0.55 4.10
C GLU A 30 -6.69 -0.63 3.42
N VAL A 31 -7.99 -0.44 3.15
CA VAL A 31 -8.86 -1.41 2.45
C VAL A 31 -9.43 -0.76 1.20
N LYS A 32 -9.38 -1.48 0.08
CA LYS A 32 -10.03 -1.11 -1.18
C LYS A 32 -10.83 -2.27 -1.72
N PHE A 33 -12.00 -1.99 -2.23
CA PHE A 33 -12.82 -2.93 -3.01
C PHE A 33 -12.65 -2.67 -4.50
N HIS A 34 -13.03 -3.64 -5.33
CA HIS A 34 -13.30 -3.37 -6.73
C HIS A 34 -14.39 -2.30 -6.87
N HIS A 35 -14.34 -1.53 -7.93
CA HIS A 35 -15.34 -0.51 -8.26
C HIS A 35 -16.61 -1.14 -8.85
N ASN A 36 -16.49 -2.33 -9.47
CA ASN A 36 -17.64 -3.08 -9.95
C ASN A 36 -18.51 -3.50 -8.75
N PRO A 37 -19.78 -3.04 -8.63
CA PRO A 37 -20.66 -3.35 -7.51
C PRO A 37 -21.04 -4.83 -7.42
N ASP A 38 -20.93 -5.58 -8.50
CA ASP A 38 -21.18 -7.02 -8.53
C ASP A 38 -20.00 -7.86 -8.06
N SER A 39 -18.84 -7.24 -7.91
CA SER A 39 -17.63 -7.89 -7.39
C SER A 39 -17.63 -7.90 -5.86
N THR A 40 -17.22 -9.01 -5.29
CA THR A 40 -17.01 -9.12 -3.84
C THR A 40 -15.54 -9.04 -3.43
N HIS A 41 -14.64 -8.86 -4.41
CA HIS A 41 -13.21 -8.80 -4.19
C HIS A 41 -12.78 -7.47 -3.58
N GLY A 42 -11.85 -7.56 -2.63
CA GLY A 42 -11.21 -6.43 -2.01
C GLY A 42 -9.77 -6.74 -1.60
N PHE A 43 -9.02 -5.70 -1.31
CA PHE A 43 -7.61 -5.77 -0.96
C PHE A 43 -7.34 -4.98 0.31
N CYS A 44 -6.40 -5.46 1.11
CA CYS A 44 -5.93 -4.77 2.30
C CYS A 44 -4.41 -4.71 2.29
N GLY A 45 -3.85 -3.51 2.42
CA GLY A 45 -2.43 -3.31 2.65
C GLY A 45 -2.10 -3.47 4.13
N ALA A 46 -1.23 -4.42 4.46
CA ALA A 46 -0.69 -4.63 5.80
C ALA A 46 0.66 -3.92 5.91
N ALA A 47 0.65 -2.77 6.57
CA ALA A 47 1.75 -1.80 6.49
C ALA A 47 3.08 -2.32 7.03
N LEU A 48 3.11 -2.95 8.20
CA LEU A 48 4.36 -3.38 8.84
C LEU A 48 4.84 -4.75 8.40
N SER A 49 3.96 -5.62 7.92
CA SER A 49 4.34 -6.86 7.26
C SER A 49 4.61 -6.69 5.76
N THR A 50 4.33 -5.51 5.23
CA THR A 50 4.59 -5.09 3.85
C THR A 50 4.04 -6.06 2.82
N ASN A 51 2.78 -6.47 2.99
CA ASN A 51 2.11 -7.36 2.06
C ASN A 51 0.68 -6.94 1.76
N VAL A 52 0.09 -7.54 0.74
CA VAL A 52 -1.31 -7.34 0.38
C VAL A 52 -2.09 -8.61 0.63
N ILE A 53 -3.17 -8.45 1.36
CA ILE A 53 -4.19 -9.45 1.60
C ILE A 53 -5.33 -9.20 0.60
N HIS A 54 -5.66 -10.20 -0.19
CA HIS A 54 -6.87 -10.26 -0.99
C HIS A 54 -7.96 -10.95 -0.19
N PHE A 55 -9.15 -10.40 -0.18
CA PHE A 55 -10.32 -11.01 0.46
C PHE A 55 -11.54 -10.93 -0.46
N TRP A 56 -12.43 -11.89 -0.32
CA TRP A 56 -13.64 -11.98 -1.15
C TRP A 56 -14.75 -12.73 -0.42
N LYS A 57 -15.94 -12.62 -0.94
CA LYS A 57 -17.07 -13.43 -0.48
C LYS A 57 -17.29 -14.61 -1.42
N SER A 58 -17.15 -15.83 -0.91
CA SER A 58 -17.32 -17.06 -1.69
C SER A 58 -18.78 -17.24 -2.14
N LYS A 59 -19.03 -18.21 -3.03
CA LYS A 59 -20.36 -18.54 -3.51
C LYS A 59 -21.30 -19.02 -2.39
N GLU A 60 -20.72 -19.58 -1.33
CA GLU A 60 -21.42 -20.01 -0.12
C GLU A 60 -21.73 -18.83 0.85
N GLY A 61 -21.32 -17.63 0.47
CA GLY A 61 -21.54 -16.41 1.25
C GLY A 61 -20.57 -16.19 2.40
N LYS A 62 -19.49 -16.96 2.49
CA LYS A 62 -18.45 -16.82 3.50
C LYS A 62 -17.35 -15.88 3.01
N TRP A 63 -16.77 -15.10 3.91
CA TRP A 63 -15.59 -14.31 3.63
C TRP A 63 -14.35 -15.20 3.71
N GLU A 64 -13.52 -15.11 2.67
CA GLU A 64 -12.25 -15.81 2.53
C GLU A 64 -11.16 -14.79 2.28
N TRP A 65 -9.91 -15.15 2.55
CA TRP A 65 -8.78 -14.27 2.32
C TRP A 65 -7.49 -15.06 2.08
N GLU A 66 -6.55 -14.44 1.41
CA GLU A 66 -5.21 -14.96 1.14
C GLU A 66 -4.18 -13.82 1.02
N LYS A 67 -2.91 -14.11 1.28
CA LYS A 67 -1.82 -13.19 0.93
C LYS A 67 -1.45 -13.36 -0.53
N ILE A 68 -1.45 -12.28 -1.29
CA ILE A 68 -1.20 -12.30 -2.74
C ILE A 68 0.05 -11.54 -3.17
N ILE A 69 0.52 -10.60 -2.38
CA ILE A 69 1.76 -9.86 -2.61
C ILE A 69 2.54 -9.85 -1.30
N ASP A 70 3.83 -10.12 -1.42
CA ASP A 70 4.81 -10.03 -0.34
C ASP A 70 5.98 -9.19 -0.83
N VAL A 71 6.37 -8.17 -0.07
CA VAL A 71 7.50 -7.30 -0.39
C VAL A 71 8.61 -7.58 0.59
N ASP A 72 9.70 -8.14 0.08
CA ASP A 72 10.87 -8.47 0.89
C ASP A 72 11.46 -7.23 1.58
N ASN A 73 11.97 -7.41 2.79
CA ASN A 73 12.75 -6.40 3.46
C ASN A 73 14.11 -6.25 2.76
N GLU A 74 14.58 -5.01 2.62
CA GLU A 74 15.82 -4.69 1.92
C GLU A 74 16.97 -4.43 2.89
N PRO A 75 18.15 -5.07 2.71
CA PRO A 75 19.32 -4.79 3.54
C PRO A 75 19.81 -3.36 3.32
N HIS A 76 20.26 -2.71 4.38
CA HIS A 76 20.83 -1.36 4.32
C HIS A 76 22.01 -1.25 5.29
N PRO A 77 23.16 -0.68 4.88
CA PRO A 77 24.40 -0.66 5.68
C PRO A 77 24.25 0.10 7.01
N ASP A 78 23.43 1.14 7.05
CA ASP A 78 23.26 1.99 8.22
C ASP A 78 22.12 1.50 9.15
N TRP A 79 21.49 0.38 8.83
CA TRP A 79 20.40 -0.18 9.62
C TRP A 79 20.75 -1.53 10.23
N PRO A 80 20.43 -1.78 11.51
CA PRO A 80 20.77 -3.02 12.19
C PRO A 80 19.95 -4.23 11.72
N ILE A 81 18.85 -4.00 11.02
CA ILE A 81 17.95 -5.01 10.45
C ILE A 81 17.57 -4.58 9.03
N PRO A 82 17.18 -5.53 8.16
CA PRO A 82 16.64 -5.18 6.83
C PRO A 82 15.44 -4.23 6.94
N ILE A 83 15.41 -3.21 6.07
CA ILE A 83 14.36 -2.18 6.06
C ILE A 83 13.07 -2.78 5.49
N PRO A 84 11.94 -2.74 6.22
CA PRO A 84 10.65 -3.11 5.67
C PRO A 84 10.15 -2.02 4.70
N GLY A 85 9.29 -2.38 3.75
CA GLY A 85 8.70 -1.41 2.83
C GLY A 85 7.84 -0.36 3.52
N VAL A 86 7.07 -0.77 4.52
CA VAL A 86 6.01 0.01 5.18
C VAL A 86 4.99 0.51 4.16
N MET A 87 4.12 -0.41 3.76
CA MET A 87 3.03 -0.13 2.80
C MET A 87 2.00 0.78 3.45
N SER A 88 2.02 2.08 3.13
CA SER A 88 1.17 3.06 3.79
C SER A 88 -0.16 3.31 3.05
N ALA A 89 -0.27 2.95 1.78
CA ALA A 89 -1.49 3.08 1.01
C ALA A 89 -1.58 2.04 -0.12
N ILE A 90 -2.81 1.76 -0.56
CA ILE A 90 -3.11 0.95 -1.75
C ILE A 90 -4.22 1.62 -2.56
N LEU A 91 -4.25 1.40 -3.88
CA LEU A 91 -5.27 1.95 -4.77
C LEU A 91 -5.60 0.98 -5.89
N VAL A 92 -6.89 0.76 -6.14
CA VAL A 92 -7.37 -0.01 -7.30
C VAL A 92 -7.72 0.95 -8.43
N SER A 93 -7.34 0.62 -9.67
CA SER A 93 -7.73 1.41 -10.85
C SER A 93 -9.24 1.37 -11.07
N MET A 94 -9.78 2.40 -11.73
CA MET A 94 -11.23 2.52 -11.96
C MET A 94 -11.82 1.39 -12.82
N ASP A 95 -11.01 0.70 -13.59
CA ASP A 95 -11.39 -0.45 -14.42
C ASP A 95 -11.14 -1.81 -13.74
N ASP A 96 -10.76 -1.79 -12.46
CA ASP A 96 -10.46 -2.95 -11.61
C ASP A 96 -9.34 -3.87 -12.13
N LYS A 97 -8.47 -3.37 -13.03
CA LYS A 97 -7.41 -4.17 -13.63
C LYS A 97 -6.06 -4.03 -12.95
N TYR A 98 -5.85 -2.95 -12.22
CA TYR A 98 -4.56 -2.65 -11.62
C TYR A 98 -4.69 -2.32 -10.14
N LEU A 99 -3.76 -2.83 -9.35
CA LEU A 99 -3.52 -2.47 -7.97
C LEU A 99 -2.19 -1.72 -7.89
N TYR A 100 -2.23 -0.56 -7.27
CA TYR A 100 -1.05 0.24 -6.95
C TYR A 100 -0.76 0.11 -5.47
N ILE A 101 0.49 -0.09 -5.13
CA ILE A 101 0.99 -0.09 -3.76
C ILE A 101 2.19 0.82 -3.64
N ASN A 102 2.43 1.36 -2.46
CA ASN A 102 3.64 2.09 -2.14
C ASN A 102 4.40 1.43 -0.99
N ASN A 103 5.70 1.60 -1.00
CA ASN A 103 6.59 1.20 0.09
C ASN A 103 7.30 2.45 0.61
N TRP A 104 6.78 3.01 1.69
CA TRP A 104 7.20 4.32 2.20
C TRP A 104 8.68 4.39 2.57
N LEU A 105 9.23 3.36 3.26
CA LEU A 105 10.66 3.33 3.61
C LEU A 105 11.56 2.93 2.44
N HIS A 106 11.11 2.02 1.57
CA HIS A 106 11.88 1.69 0.36
C HIS A 106 11.91 2.87 -0.61
N GLY A 107 10.80 3.61 -0.73
CA GLY A 107 10.68 4.77 -1.60
C GLY A 107 10.15 4.45 -3.00
N ASP A 108 9.55 3.29 -3.20
CA ASP A 108 9.01 2.87 -4.49
C ASP A 108 7.49 2.77 -4.49
N MET A 109 6.94 2.87 -5.68
CA MET A 109 5.56 2.50 -6.01
C MET A 109 5.57 1.37 -7.02
N ARG A 110 4.65 0.43 -6.86
CA ARG A 110 4.48 -0.74 -7.73
C ARG A 110 3.07 -0.81 -8.29
N GLN A 111 2.98 -1.21 -9.56
CA GLN A 111 1.73 -1.51 -10.24
C GLN A 111 1.64 -3.00 -10.48
N TYR A 112 0.54 -3.60 -10.07
CA TYR A 112 0.24 -5.00 -10.34
C TYR A 112 -1.00 -5.12 -11.21
N ASN A 113 -0.95 -5.97 -12.22
CA ASN A 113 -2.16 -6.41 -12.92
C ASN A 113 -2.91 -7.40 -12.02
N ILE A 114 -4.17 -7.10 -11.73
CA ILE A 114 -5.08 -7.87 -10.89
C ILE A 114 -6.32 -8.35 -11.65
N SER A 115 -6.23 -8.49 -12.98
CA SER A 115 -7.32 -9.07 -13.78
C SER A 115 -7.70 -10.49 -13.32
N ASP A 116 -6.74 -11.23 -12.76
CA ASP A 116 -6.96 -12.36 -11.85
C ASP A 116 -6.56 -11.89 -10.43
N PRO A 117 -7.52 -11.60 -9.53
CA PRO A 117 -7.21 -11.06 -8.22
C PRO A 117 -6.46 -12.04 -7.32
N HIS A 118 -6.47 -13.34 -7.64
CA HIS A 118 -5.72 -14.37 -6.93
C HIS A 118 -4.24 -14.46 -7.37
N LYS A 119 -3.90 -13.89 -8.54
CA LYS A 119 -2.56 -14.01 -9.14
C LYS A 119 -2.07 -12.67 -9.68
N PRO A 120 -1.80 -11.68 -8.82
CA PRO A 120 -1.30 -10.40 -9.26
C PRO A 120 0.05 -10.52 -9.95
N VAL A 121 0.22 -9.78 -11.04
CA VAL A 121 1.47 -9.75 -11.81
C VAL A 121 2.06 -8.34 -11.76
N LEU A 122 3.29 -8.21 -11.28
CA LEU A 122 4.01 -6.93 -11.27
C LEU A 122 4.22 -6.45 -12.73
N THR A 123 3.72 -5.25 -13.03
CA THR A 123 3.78 -4.65 -14.37
C THR A 123 4.57 -3.35 -14.42
N GLY A 124 4.86 -2.75 -13.28
CA GLY A 124 5.64 -1.52 -13.20
C GLY A 124 6.13 -1.20 -11.80
N GLN A 125 7.25 -0.50 -11.74
CA GLN A 125 7.86 0.00 -10.50
C GLN A 125 8.57 1.32 -10.79
N ILE A 126 8.39 2.31 -9.92
CA ILE A 126 9.10 3.58 -9.96
C ILE A 126 9.60 3.95 -8.57
N TRP A 127 10.69 4.70 -8.52
CA TRP A 127 11.28 5.22 -7.28
C TRP A 127 10.93 6.69 -7.13
N MET A 128 10.51 7.09 -5.93
CA MET A 128 10.02 8.44 -5.65
C MET A 128 10.65 9.05 -4.39
N GLY A 129 11.60 8.35 -3.77
CA GLY A 129 12.22 8.77 -2.53
C GLY A 129 12.83 7.58 -1.81
N GLY A 130 12.61 7.50 -0.49
CA GLY A 130 12.98 6.36 0.33
C GLY A 130 14.39 6.38 0.87
N LEU A 131 14.72 5.31 1.61
CA LEU A 131 16.00 5.14 2.29
C LEU A 131 17.03 4.34 1.47
N LEU A 132 16.62 3.72 0.36
CA LEU A 132 17.48 2.79 -0.41
C LEU A 132 18.38 3.47 -1.45
N ASP A 133 18.64 4.77 -1.33
CA ASP A 133 19.48 5.56 -2.26
C ASP A 133 19.02 5.52 -3.74
N LYS A 134 17.76 5.23 -3.97
CA LYS A 134 17.13 5.20 -5.31
C LYS A 134 16.25 6.42 -5.58
N ALA A 135 16.27 7.42 -4.69
CA ALA A 135 15.48 8.64 -4.84
C ALA A 135 15.90 9.42 -6.09
N PRO A 136 14.94 9.90 -6.90
CA PRO A 136 15.24 10.70 -8.07
C PRO A 136 15.77 12.09 -7.67
N VAL A 137 16.58 12.67 -8.57
CA VAL A 137 17.03 14.05 -8.47
C VAL A 137 16.26 14.88 -9.49
N VAL A 138 15.54 15.89 -9.00
CA VAL A 138 14.76 16.81 -9.83
C VAL A 138 15.31 18.22 -9.67
N ASN A 139 15.72 18.84 -10.77
CA ASN A 139 16.35 20.18 -10.77
C ASN A 139 17.53 20.29 -9.78
N GLY A 140 18.35 19.26 -9.68
CA GLY A 140 19.52 19.22 -8.79
C GLY A 140 19.20 18.91 -7.32
N VAL A 141 17.94 18.67 -6.94
CA VAL A 141 17.49 18.35 -5.59
C VAL A 141 17.09 16.88 -5.51
N LYS A 142 17.71 16.09 -4.61
CA LYS A 142 17.29 14.72 -4.31
C LYS A 142 15.95 14.79 -3.56
N ILE A 143 14.95 14.07 -4.04
CA ILE A 143 13.61 14.05 -3.40
C ILE A 143 13.71 13.36 -2.04
N ALA A 144 13.33 14.07 -0.98
CA ALA A 144 13.23 13.55 0.37
C ALA A 144 11.84 12.96 0.64
N GLY A 145 11.77 12.06 1.63
CA GLY A 145 10.54 11.37 2.00
C GLY A 145 10.30 10.11 1.17
N GLY A 146 9.21 9.42 1.46
CA GLY A 146 8.76 8.23 0.72
C GLY A 146 7.32 8.38 0.25
N PRO A 147 6.94 7.72 -0.85
CA PRO A 147 5.57 7.81 -1.36
C PRO A 147 4.55 7.41 -0.31
N GLN A 148 3.51 8.22 -0.12
CA GLN A 148 2.53 7.97 0.92
C GLN A 148 1.09 7.99 0.39
N MET A 149 0.49 9.17 0.21
CA MET A 149 -0.85 9.28 -0.37
C MET A 149 -0.76 9.43 -1.87
N TYR A 150 -1.70 8.84 -2.59
CA TYR A 150 -1.76 9.00 -4.03
C TYR A 150 -3.18 8.90 -4.57
N GLN A 151 -3.38 9.55 -5.71
CA GLN A 151 -4.65 9.63 -6.41
C GLN A 151 -4.44 9.47 -7.90
N LEU A 152 -5.22 8.60 -8.53
CA LEU A 152 -5.32 8.54 -9.99
C LEU A 152 -6.21 9.66 -10.51
N SER A 153 -5.83 10.24 -11.66
CA SER A 153 -6.76 11.04 -12.45
C SER A 153 -7.92 10.18 -12.96
N LEU A 154 -9.08 10.79 -13.20
CA LEU A 154 -10.27 10.05 -13.65
C LEU A 154 -10.06 9.31 -14.99
N ASP A 155 -9.16 9.82 -15.84
CA ASP A 155 -8.80 9.17 -17.10
C ASP A 155 -7.76 8.05 -16.92
N GLY A 156 -7.29 7.79 -15.69
CA GLY A 156 -6.31 6.76 -15.35
C GLY A 156 -4.89 6.98 -15.89
N LYS A 157 -4.59 8.17 -16.46
CA LYS A 157 -3.32 8.43 -17.15
C LYS A 157 -2.27 9.10 -16.28
N ARG A 158 -2.64 9.64 -15.14
CA ARG A 158 -1.75 10.35 -14.21
C ARG A 158 -1.98 9.88 -12.80
N MET A 159 -0.90 9.82 -12.04
CA MET A 159 -0.94 9.59 -10.61
C MET A 159 -0.26 10.75 -9.90
N TYR A 160 -0.93 11.30 -8.92
CA TYR A 160 -0.42 12.34 -8.02
C TYR A 160 -0.02 11.66 -6.73
N VAL A 161 1.19 11.92 -6.25
CA VAL A 161 1.77 11.22 -5.09
C VAL A 161 2.40 12.23 -4.15
N THR A 162 2.12 12.11 -2.85
CA THR A 162 2.82 12.88 -1.81
C THR A 162 3.97 12.07 -1.23
N THR A 163 4.99 12.74 -0.69
CA THR A 163 6.18 12.09 -0.10
C THR A 163 6.25 12.24 1.43
N SER A 164 5.18 12.67 2.09
CA SER A 164 5.10 12.85 3.53
C SER A 164 4.03 11.96 4.14
N LEU A 165 4.36 11.22 5.19
CA LEU A 165 3.42 10.39 5.94
C LEU A 165 2.83 11.18 7.12
N PHE A 166 3.64 11.45 8.14
CA PHE A 166 3.31 12.36 9.24
C PHE A 166 4.59 12.82 9.96
N SER A 167 4.58 14.02 10.48
CA SER A 167 5.78 14.75 10.87
C SER A 167 6.68 14.04 11.88
N THR A 168 6.14 13.25 12.80
CA THR A 168 6.96 12.52 13.78
C THR A 168 7.85 11.48 13.10
N TRP A 169 7.30 10.69 12.19
CA TRP A 169 8.06 9.68 11.44
C TRP A 169 8.89 10.31 10.33
N ASP A 170 8.31 11.26 9.58
CA ASP A 170 9.04 11.96 8.52
C ASP A 170 10.32 12.60 9.06
N ASN A 171 10.24 13.28 10.21
CA ASN A 171 11.39 13.92 10.85
C ASN A 171 12.46 12.94 11.33
N GLN A 172 12.07 11.72 11.65
CA GLN A 172 12.98 10.67 12.11
C GLN A 172 13.68 9.97 10.94
N PHE A 173 12.93 9.60 9.90
CA PHE A 173 13.44 8.82 8.78
C PHE A 173 13.95 9.70 7.62
N TYR A 174 13.38 10.89 7.47
CA TYR A 174 13.64 11.82 6.37
C TYR A 174 13.84 13.24 6.88
N PRO A 175 14.91 13.52 7.63
CA PRO A 175 15.10 14.84 8.26
C PRO A 175 15.12 16.01 7.26
N ASP A 176 15.54 15.79 6.02
CA ASP A 176 15.58 16.81 4.97
C ASP A 176 14.20 17.29 4.53
N ILE A 177 13.14 16.53 4.78
CA ILE A 177 11.78 16.92 4.43
C ILE A 177 11.32 18.19 5.15
N ARG A 178 11.95 18.52 6.28
CA ARG A 178 11.68 19.75 7.04
C ARG A 178 11.98 21.01 6.23
N THR A 179 12.94 20.95 5.34
CA THR A 179 13.38 22.08 4.51
C THR A 179 12.85 21.99 3.09
N GLN A 180 12.70 20.79 2.56
CA GLN A 180 12.18 20.58 1.21
C GLN A 180 10.65 20.62 1.14
N GLY A 181 9.96 20.31 2.25
CA GLY A 181 8.53 20.07 2.23
C GLY A 181 8.15 18.76 1.55
N GLY A 182 6.86 18.42 1.55
CA GLY A 182 6.33 17.30 0.78
C GLY A 182 6.28 17.67 -0.72
N VAL A 183 6.63 16.73 -1.56
CA VAL A 183 6.55 16.87 -3.04
C VAL A 183 5.29 16.15 -3.53
N MET A 184 4.64 16.73 -4.54
CA MET A 184 3.48 16.15 -5.20
C MET A 184 3.73 16.11 -6.72
#